data_7bfed6381acb5a8939b01f563f071536
#
_entry.id   7bfed6381acb5a8939b01f563f071536
#
_cell.length_a   1.000
_cell.length_b   1.000
_cell.length_c   1.000
_cell.angle_alpha   90.00
_cell.angle_beta   90.00
_cell.angle_gamma   90.00
#
_symmetry.space_group_name_H-M   'P 1'
#
loop_
_entity.id
_entity.type
_entity.pdbx_description
1 polymer ?
#
loop_
_entity_poly.entity_id
_entity_poly.type
_entity_poly.pdbx_seq_one_letter_code
_entity_poly.pdbx_strand_id
1 'polypeptide(L)'
;VGSEMCIRDRDRADAAVRTHGDVSFSQGGSFYDVIYGMEAFGLVPEEEMRPGVMYGDTLSNHTELSALADAMVAAVAKGKLRKLQSDENNVMLWKKAVAAVHEIYLGKAPEKFTYKGKEYTPQSFYKSTGLNPSDYVSLTSYTHRPFYTQFPIEVQDNWRHGLSYNLPIDELMEVFDNAINTGYTIAWGSDVSESGFTRDGVAVMPDNEKVQELSGSDMA
;
A
#
# COMPACT_ATOMS: atom_id res chain seq x y z
N VAL A 1 8.02 5.09 0.81
CA VAL A 1 7.95 5.17 -0.66
C VAL A 1 8.76 4.04 -1.28
N GLY A 2 10.05 3.85 -0.96
CA GLY A 2 10.85 2.76 -1.55
C GLY A 2 10.40 1.35 -1.16
N SER A 3 9.87 1.15 0.06
CA SER A 3 9.38 -0.16 0.52
C SER A 3 8.07 -0.57 -0.16
N GLU A 4 7.12 0.33 -0.31
CA GLU A 4 5.84 0.05 -0.99
C GLU A 4 6.03 -0.45 -2.41
N MET A 5 7.06 0.03 -3.08
CA MET A 5 7.32 -0.27 -4.47
C MET A 5 7.99 -1.63 -4.66
N CYS A 6 8.86 -2.05 -3.73
CA CYS A 6 9.42 -3.40 -3.75
C CYS A 6 8.37 -4.49 -3.48
N ILE A 7 7.38 -4.22 -2.64
CA ILE A 7 6.26 -5.14 -2.37
C ILE A 7 5.39 -5.29 -3.60
N ARG A 8 5.02 -4.16 -4.19
CA ARG A 8 4.18 -4.09 -5.36
C ARG A 8 4.76 -4.89 -6.51
N ASP A 9 6.07 -4.78 -6.73
CA ASP A 9 6.76 -5.38 -7.87
C ASP A 9 6.79 -6.90 -7.83
N ARG A 10 6.93 -7.48 -6.65
CA ARG A 10 7.17 -8.93 -6.54
C ARG A 10 5.91 -9.72 -6.20
N ASP A 11 5.25 -9.34 -5.12
CA ASP A 11 4.16 -10.15 -4.56
C ASP A 11 2.82 -9.85 -5.21
N ARG A 12 2.50 -8.56 -5.42
CA ARG A 12 1.24 -8.16 -6.06
C ARG A 12 1.21 -8.53 -7.54
N ALA A 13 2.34 -8.36 -8.25
CA ALA A 13 2.47 -8.83 -9.62
C ALA A 13 2.29 -10.36 -9.71
N ASP A 14 2.88 -11.11 -8.77
CA ASP A 14 2.71 -12.55 -8.70
C ASP A 14 1.26 -12.95 -8.40
N ALA A 15 0.61 -12.26 -7.47
CA ALA A 15 -0.81 -12.47 -7.17
C ALA A 15 -1.68 -12.17 -8.40
N ALA A 16 -1.49 -11.03 -9.07
CA ALA A 16 -2.21 -10.66 -10.28
C ALA A 16 -2.05 -11.69 -11.40
N VAL A 17 -0.84 -12.24 -11.59
CA VAL A 17 -0.58 -13.27 -12.58
C VAL A 17 -1.26 -14.60 -12.20
N ARG A 18 -1.19 -15.01 -10.94
CA ARG A 18 -1.79 -16.26 -10.47
C ARG A 18 -3.32 -16.24 -10.50
N THR A 19 -3.91 -15.09 -10.23
CA THR A 19 -5.37 -14.90 -10.23
C THR A 19 -5.92 -14.45 -11.58
N HIS A 20 -5.07 -14.42 -12.63
CA HIS A 20 -5.44 -14.00 -13.99
C HIS A 20 -6.00 -12.56 -14.06
N GLY A 21 -5.67 -11.72 -13.09
CA GLY A 21 -6.06 -10.33 -13.03
C GLY A 21 -7.17 -10.01 -12.02
N ASP A 22 -7.70 -11.00 -11.29
CA ASP A 22 -8.69 -10.76 -10.23
C ASP A 22 -8.08 -9.91 -9.09
N VAL A 23 -6.82 -10.14 -8.75
CA VAL A 23 -6.04 -9.19 -7.97
C VAL A 23 -5.48 -8.15 -8.92
N SER A 24 -5.95 -6.92 -8.82
CA SER A 24 -5.47 -5.83 -9.67
C SER A 24 -4.03 -5.47 -9.32
N PHE A 25 -3.22 -5.25 -10.36
CA PHE A 25 -1.89 -4.69 -10.21
C PHE A 25 -2.01 -3.17 -10.31
N SER A 26 -2.21 -2.50 -9.18
CA SER A 26 -2.46 -1.06 -9.11
C SER A 26 -1.54 -0.37 -8.09
N GLN A 27 -1.53 0.96 -8.06
CA GLN A 27 -0.71 1.74 -7.13
C GLN A 27 -1.21 1.76 -5.69
N GLY A 28 -2.47 1.40 -5.43
CA GLY A 28 -3.05 1.36 -4.11
C GLY A 28 -2.49 0.22 -3.25
N GLY A 29 -2.77 0.28 -1.97
CA GLY A 29 -2.40 -0.74 -0.99
C GLY A 29 -2.97 -0.39 0.37
N SER A 30 -3.08 -1.37 1.25
CA SER A 30 -3.48 -1.17 2.63
C SER A 30 -2.29 -0.73 3.49
N PHE A 31 -2.56 -0.17 4.67
CA PHE A 31 -1.50 0.13 5.64
C PHE A 31 -0.72 -1.12 6.08
N TYR A 32 -1.32 -2.30 6.00
CA TYR A 32 -0.62 -3.57 6.21
C TYR A 32 0.51 -3.83 5.21
N ASP A 33 0.39 -3.32 3.98
CA ASP A 33 1.45 -3.45 2.99
C ASP A 33 2.70 -2.66 3.39
N VAL A 34 2.51 -1.51 4.07
CA VAL A 34 3.63 -0.72 4.62
C VAL A 34 4.35 -1.51 5.71
N ILE A 35 3.60 -2.09 6.65
CA ILE A 35 4.17 -2.91 7.74
C ILE A 35 4.92 -4.11 7.16
N TYR A 36 4.31 -4.84 6.25
CA TYR A 36 4.96 -5.96 5.57
C TYR A 36 6.23 -5.52 4.84
N GLY A 37 6.20 -4.37 4.17
CA GLY A 37 7.37 -3.84 3.48
C GLY A 37 8.54 -3.54 4.41
N MET A 38 8.26 -2.96 5.56
CA MET A 38 9.27 -2.71 6.59
C MET A 38 9.92 -4.02 7.08
N GLU A 39 9.11 -5.06 7.31
CA GLU A 39 9.62 -6.36 7.75
C GLU A 39 10.42 -7.07 6.66
N ALA A 40 9.89 -7.11 5.44
CA ALA A 40 10.47 -7.88 4.34
C ALA A 40 11.72 -7.21 3.73
N PHE A 41 11.72 -5.87 3.63
CA PHE A 41 12.73 -5.12 2.87
C PHE A 41 13.51 -4.12 3.73
N GLY A 42 13.05 -3.81 4.93
CA GLY A 42 13.65 -2.81 5.80
C GLY A 42 13.23 -1.39 5.44
N LEU A 43 13.96 -0.41 5.97
CA LEU A 43 13.74 1.01 5.73
C LEU A 43 15.02 1.70 5.24
N VAL A 44 14.84 2.73 4.46
CA VAL A 44 15.91 3.62 3.98
C VAL A 44 15.48 5.06 4.29
N PRO A 45 16.37 5.93 4.81
CA PRO A 45 16.07 7.35 4.98
C PRO A 45 15.75 8.02 3.64
N GLU A 46 14.93 9.05 3.66
CA GLU A 46 14.55 9.78 2.44
C GLU A 46 15.76 10.36 1.70
N GLU A 47 16.80 10.76 2.42
CA GLU A 47 18.02 11.34 1.85
C GLU A 47 18.72 10.36 0.89
N GLU A 48 18.59 9.06 1.12
CA GLU A 48 19.19 8.02 0.29
C GLU A 48 18.34 7.65 -0.94
N MET A 49 17.03 7.93 -0.89
CA MET A 49 16.09 7.67 -1.98
C MET A 49 15.09 8.81 -2.10
N ARG A 50 15.55 9.98 -2.47
CA ARG A 50 14.70 11.16 -2.63
C ARG A 50 13.69 10.96 -3.76
N PRO A 51 12.41 11.32 -3.53
CA PRO A 51 11.42 11.29 -4.60
C PRO A 51 11.82 12.23 -5.74
N GLY A 52 11.43 11.88 -6.95
CA GLY A 52 11.62 12.71 -8.15
C GLY A 52 13.01 12.68 -8.78
N VAL A 53 14.05 12.21 -8.08
CA VAL A 53 15.44 12.27 -8.59
C VAL A 53 15.58 11.60 -9.96
N MET A 54 15.01 10.42 -10.15
CA MET A 54 15.08 9.70 -11.43
C MET A 54 14.25 10.37 -12.54
N TYR A 55 13.31 11.24 -12.17
CA TYR A 55 12.50 12.03 -13.10
C TYR A 55 13.11 13.41 -13.39
N GLY A 56 14.22 13.76 -12.72
CA GLY A 56 14.81 15.10 -12.81
C GLY A 56 13.93 16.19 -12.18
N ASP A 57 13.12 15.83 -11.18
CA ASP A 57 12.18 16.71 -10.48
C ASP A 57 12.30 16.54 -8.96
N THR A 58 11.52 17.30 -8.21
CA THR A 58 11.38 17.18 -6.75
C THR A 58 10.32 16.16 -6.33
N LEU A 59 9.38 15.85 -7.21
CA LEU A 59 8.30 14.87 -6.98
C LEU A 59 8.31 13.78 -8.04
N SER A 60 8.00 12.56 -7.61
CA SER A 60 7.84 11.43 -8.52
C SER A 60 6.49 11.51 -9.24
N ASN A 61 6.51 11.33 -10.56
CA ASN A 61 5.30 11.13 -11.36
C ASN A 61 5.28 9.69 -11.88
N HIS A 62 4.45 8.85 -11.29
CA HIS A 62 4.43 7.42 -11.57
C HIS A 62 3.50 7.03 -12.74
N THR A 63 2.92 7.98 -13.48
CA THR A 63 1.96 7.69 -14.56
C THR A 63 2.54 6.77 -15.62
N GLU A 64 3.76 7.07 -16.10
CA GLU A 64 4.42 6.27 -17.12
C GLU A 64 4.88 4.91 -16.57
N LEU A 65 5.50 4.90 -15.40
CA LEU A 65 5.90 3.67 -14.72
C LEU A 65 4.71 2.72 -14.53
N SER A 66 3.58 3.26 -14.06
CA SER A 66 2.38 2.46 -13.84
C SER A 66 1.86 1.85 -15.13
N ALA A 67 1.76 2.64 -16.20
CA ALA A 67 1.29 2.16 -17.49
C ALA A 67 2.18 1.03 -18.04
N LEU A 68 3.50 1.16 -17.92
CA LEU A 68 4.45 0.13 -18.34
C LEU A 68 4.33 -1.14 -17.50
N ALA A 69 4.34 -1.00 -16.18
CA ALA A 69 4.28 -2.13 -15.26
C ALA A 69 2.95 -2.89 -15.41
N ASP A 70 1.84 -2.19 -15.51
CA ASP A 70 0.51 -2.78 -15.71
C ASP A 70 0.45 -3.56 -17.05
N ALA A 71 0.98 -2.97 -18.13
CA ALA A 71 1.04 -3.64 -19.43
C ALA A 71 1.89 -4.91 -19.40
N MET A 72 3.04 -4.88 -18.71
CA MET A 72 3.91 -6.05 -18.57
C MET A 72 3.23 -7.16 -17.77
N VAL A 73 2.64 -6.84 -16.61
CA VAL A 73 1.96 -7.82 -15.77
C VAL A 73 0.76 -8.41 -16.48
N ALA A 74 -0.04 -7.59 -17.17
CA ALA A 74 -1.16 -8.06 -17.98
C ALA A 74 -0.71 -8.99 -19.12
N ALA A 75 0.42 -8.71 -19.77
CA ALA A 75 0.98 -9.59 -20.80
C ALA A 75 1.42 -10.95 -20.25
N VAL A 76 1.99 -10.97 -19.03
CA VAL A 76 2.34 -12.23 -18.32
C VAL A 76 1.08 -13.00 -17.94
N ALA A 77 0.09 -12.34 -17.36
CA ALA A 77 -1.19 -12.95 -16.96
C ALA A 77 -1.91 -13.60 -18.17
N LYS A 78 -1.86 -12.95 -19.34
CA LYS A 78 -2.38 -13.52 -20.61
C LYS A 78 -1.52 -14.65 -21.18
N GLY A 79 -0.48 -15.08 -20.49
CA GLY A 79 0.36 -16.23 -20.88
C GLY A 79 1.40 -15.97 -21.95
N LYS A 80 1.54 -14.74 -22.44
CA LYS A 80 2.48 -14.42 -23.51
C LYS A 80 3.95 -14.46 -23.07
N LEU A 81 4.24 -14.11 -21.83
CA LEU A 81 5.59 -14.10 -21.26
C LEU A 81 5.89 -15.30 -20.35
N ARG A 82 4.95 -16.23 -20.17
CA ARG A 82 5.15 -17.45 -19.36
C ARG A 82 6.20 -18.39 -19.92
N LYS A 83 6.58 -18.21 -21.19
CA LYS A 83 7.65 -19.00 -21.82
C LYS A 83 9.05 -18.60 -21.36
N LEU A 84 9.20 -17.46 -20.69
CA LEU A 84 10.47 -17.09 -20.10
C LEU A 84 10.75 -18.02 -18.91
N GLN A 85 11.93 -18.64 -18.94
CA GLN A 85 12.36 -19.58 -17.91
C GLN A 85 12.73 -18.86 -16.62
N SER A 86 12.93 -19.63 -15.56
CA SER A 86 13.55 -19.16 -14.33
C SER A 86 15.07 -19.02 -14.52
N ASP A 87 15.67 -18.15 -13.71
CA ASP A 87 17.12 -18.08 -13.58
C ASP A 87 17.68 -19.23 -12.71
N GLU A 88 18.99 -19.19 -12.48
CA GLU A 88 19.70 -20.14 -11.61
C GLU A 88 19.21 -20.20 -10.16
N ASN A 89 18.55 -19.13 -9.69
CA ASN A 89 17.96 -19.04 -8.35
C ASN A 89 16.45 -19.34 -8.35
N ASN A 90 15.92 -19.94 -9.40
CA ASN A 90 14.50 -20.24 -9.58
C ASN A 90 13.58 -18.99 -9.61
N VAL A 91 14.12 -17.81 -9.87
CA VAL A 91 13.34 -16.58 -10.04
C VAL A 91 12.85 -16.49 -11.49
N MET A 92 11.55 -16.35 -11.66
CA MET A 92 10.96 -16.17 -13.01
C MET A 92 11.51 -14.90 -13.66
N LEU A 93 12.04 -15.01 -14.89
CA LEU A 93 12.68 -13.89 -15.60
C LEU A 93 11.75 -12.70 -15.82
N TRP A 94 10.45 -12.91 -15.96
CA TRP A 94 9.49 -11.81 -16.07
C TRP A 94 9.44 -10.95 -14.79
N LYS A 95 9.62 -11.55 -13.59
CA LYS A 95 9.70 -10.80 -12.32
C LYS A 95 10.92 -9.90 -12.29
N LYS A 96 12.05 -10.37 -12.83
CA LYS A 96 13.25 -9.54 -12.98
C LYS A 96 13.03 -8.38 -13.97
N ALA A 97 12.29 -8.62 -15.06
CA ALA A 97 11.99 -7.57 -16.03
C ALA A 97 11.09 -6.47 -15.41
N VAL A 98 10.06 -6.85 -14.68
CA VAL A 98 9.21 -5.90 -13.94
C VAL A 98 10.04 -5.13 -12.92
N ALA A 99 10.84 -5.81 -12.10
CA ALA A 99 11.71 -5.17 -11.11
C ALA A 99 12.71 -4.19 -11.76
N ALA A 100 13.29 -4.54 -12.90
CA ALA A 100 14.22 -3.67 -13.62
C ALA A 100 13.56 -2.36 -14.11
N VAL A 101 12.31 -2.43 -14.57
CA VAL A 101 11.55 -1.22 -14.94
C VAL A 101 11.36 -0.33 -13.72
N HIS A 102 10.99 -0.89 -12.58
CA HIS A 102 10.85 -0.12 -11.35
C HIS A 102 12.18 0.50 -10.90
N GLU A 103 13.28 -0.25 -10.94
CA GLU A 103 14.61 0.28 -10.61
C GLU A 103 15.03 1.44 -11.51
N ILE A 104 14.66 1.42 -12.79
CA ILE A 104 14.95 2.53 -13.72
C ILE A 104 14.20 3.80 -13.32
N TYR A 105 12.92 3.68 -12.98
CA TYR A 105 12.07 4.83 -12.65
C TYR A 105 12.23 5.35 -11.22
N LEU A 106 12.67 4.50 -10.29
CA LEU A 106 12.66 4.79 -8.86
C LEU A 106 14.05 4.89 -8.25
N GLY A 107 15.02 4.41 -8.98
CA GLY A 107 16.36 4.19 -8.46
C GLY A 107 16.49 2.85 -7.74
N LYS A 108 17.69 2.37 -7.65
CA LYS A 108 18.02 1.14 -6.92
C LYS A 108 18.15 1.43 -5.43
N ALA A 109 17.46 0.65 -4.61
CA ALA A 109 17.62 0.73 -3.16
C ALA A 109 19.08 0.40 -2.77
N PRO A 110 19.71 1.20 -1.89
CA PRO A 110 21.08 0.96 -1.47
C PRO A 110 21.17 -0.33 -0.64
N GLU A 111 22.21 -1.11 -0.86
CA GLU A 111 22.51 -2.28 -0.02
C GLU A 111 23.01 -1.85 1.36
N LYS A 112 23.75 -0.76 1.41
CA LYS A 112 24.29 -0.10 2.59
C LYS A 112 24.27 1.41 2.43
N PHE A 113 24.12 2.13 3.52
CA PHE A 113 24.16 3.59 3.56
C PHE A 113 24.66 4.08 4.93
N THR A 114 25.05 5.36 5.00
CA THR A 114 25.48 5.99 6.25
C THR A 114 24.44 7.00 6.71
N TYR A 115 23.87 6.79 7.90
CA TYR A 115 22.95 7.72 8.51
C TYR A 115 23.46 8.17 9.87
N LYS A 116 23.57 9.48 10.08
CA LYS A 116 24.13 10.09 11.31
C LYS A 116 25.47 9.48 11.74
N GLY A 117 26.36 9.24 10.77
CA GLY A 117 27.72 8.74 11.01
C GLY A 117 27.82 7.25 11.30
N LYS A 118 26.74 6.49 11.19
CA LYS A 118 26.72 5.03 11.37
C LYS A 118 26.29 4.33 10.09
N GLU A 119 26.97 3.24 9.73
CA GLU A 119 26.62 2.40 8.59
C GLU A 119 25.43 1.50 8.93
N TYR A 120 24.50 1.39 7.98
CA TYR A 120 23.30 0.56 8.06
C TYR A 120 23.08 -0.20 6.74
N THR A 121 22.43 -1.35 6.86
CA THR A 121 21.62 -1.94 5.79
C THR A 121 20.17 -1.53 6.01
N PRO A 122 19.27 -1.62 4.99
CA PRO A 122 17.85 -1.33 5.18
C PRO A 122 17.22 -2.07 6.36
N GLN A 123 17.56 -3.35 6.53
CA GLN A 123 17.08 -4.17 7.65
C GLN A 123 17.63 -3.72 9.00
N SER A 124 18.91 -3.39 9.09
CA SER A 124 19.50 -2.93 10.34
C SER A 124 18.99 -1.53 10.74
N PHE A 125 18.70 -0.69 9.76
CA PHE A 125 18.08 0.61 9.99
C PHE A 125 16.65 0.46 10.52
N TYR A 126 15.82 -0.37 9.86
CA TYR A 126 14.48 -0.70 10.35
C TYR A 126 14.50 -1.15 11.82
N LYS A 127 15.35 -2.11 12.15
CA LYS A 127 15.48 -2.59 13.54
C LYS A 127 15.90 -1.48 14.52
N SER A 128 16.70 -0.51 14.07
CA SER A 128 17.15 0.59 14.91
C SER A 128 16.06 1.62 15.21
N THR A 129 14.99 1.66 14.45
CA THR A 129 13.85 2.57 14.67
C THR A 129 12.99 2.18 15.87
N GLY A 130 13.04 0.91 16.28
CA GLY A 130 12.18 0.38 17.34
C GLY A 130 10.74 0.12 16.90
N LEU A 131 10.42 0.33 15.61
CA LEU A 131 9.09 0.01 15.08
C LEU A 131 8.82 -1.49 15.17
N ASN A 132 7.69 -1.86 15.77
CA ASN A 132 7.29 -3.24 15.92
C ASN A 132 5.92 -3.45 15.26
N PRO A 133 5.81 -4.34 14.27
CA PRO A 133 4.56 -4.65 13.57
C PRO A 133 3.39 -5.00 14.47
N SER A 134 3.66 -5.65 15.61
CA SER A 134 2.63 -6.05 16.57
C SER A 134 2.00 -4.87 17.34
N ASP A 135 2.59 -3.68 17.27
CA ASP A 135 2.04 -2.48 17.90
C ASP A 135 0.96 -1.79 17.04
N TYR A 136 0.80 -2.27 15.80
CA TYR A 136 -0.19 -1.72 14.86
C TYR A 136 -1.44 -2.59 14.84
N VAL A 137 -2.58 -1.95 14.94
CA VAL A 137 -3.88 -2.60 14.84
C VAL A 137 -4.75 -1.87 13.82
N SER A 138 -5.44 -2.63 12.97
CA SER A 138 -6.41 -2.08 12.04
C SER A 138 -7.80 -2.15 12.64
N LEU A 139 -8.49 -1.02 12.62
CA LEU A 139 -9.85 -0.85 13.12
C LEU A 139 -10.76 -0.38 12.00
N THR A 140 -12.03 -0.73 12.08
CA THR A 140 -13.06 -0.32 11.13
C THR A 140 -14.43 -0.31 11.80
N SER A 141 -15.42 0.29 11.13
CA SER A 141 -16.82 0.29 11.60
C SER A 141 -17.77 0.03 10.43
N TYR A 142 -18.17 -1.22 10.28
CA TYR A 142 -19.10 -1.63 9.24
C TYR A 142 -20.30 -2.40 9.83
N THR A 143 -21.52 -2.01 9.47
CA THR A 143 -22.75 -2.62 9.98
C THR A 143 -23.12 -3.95 9.31
N HIS A 144 -22.53 -4.26 8.14
CA HIS A 144 -22.79 -5.51 7.42
C HIS A 144 -22.02 -6.72 7.99
N ARG A 145 -21.12 -6.48 8.94
CA ARG A 145 -20.35 -7.52 9.67
C ARG A 145 -20.62 -7.39 11.17
N PRO A 146 -20.58 -8.49 11.92
CA PRO A 146 -20.77 -8.42 13.37
C PRO A 146 -19.69 -7.54 14.02
N PHE A 147 -20.10 -6.69 14.96
CA PHE A 147 -19.16 -5.95 15.78
C PHE A 147 -18.35 -6.88 16.70
N TYR A 148 -17.20 -6.42 17.14
CA TYR A 148 -16.24 -7.13 17.99
C TYR A 148 -15.66 -8.42 17.35
N THR A 149 -15.70 -8.50 16.04
CA THR A 149 -15.07 -9.56 15.26
C THR A 149 -14.02 -8.99 14.32
N GLN A 150 -13.17 -9.85 13.79
CA GLN A 150 -12.21 -9.49 12.75
C GLN A 150 -12.70 -9.98 11.40
N PHE A 151 -12.51 -9.17 10.38
CA PHE A 151 -12.73 -9.57 8.98
C PHE A 151 -11.79 -8.80 8.05
N PRO A 152 -11.49 -9.30 6.86
CA PRO A 152 -10.79 -8.53 5.85
C PRO A 152 -11.75 -7.52 5.22
N ILE A 153 -11.37 -6.24 5.21
CA ILE A 153 -12.11 -5.22 4.44
C ILE A 153 -12.05 -5.60 2.97
N GLU A 154 -13.21 -5.67 2.33
CA GLU A 154 -13.42 -6.23 0.98
C GLU A 154 -13.18 -5.16 -0.10
N VAL A 155 -12.01 -4.53 -0.07
CA VAL A 155 -11.56 -3.54 -1.07
C VAL A 155 -10.34 -4.08 -1.82
N GLN A 156 -10.17 -3.63 -3.06
CA GLN A 156 -9.05 -4.09 -3.92
C GLN A 156 -7.67 -3.81 -3.32
N ASP A 157 -7.55 -2.74 -2.53
CA ASP A 157 -6.30 -2.36 -1.89
C ASP A 157 -5.91 -3.30 -0.74
N ASN A 158 -6.89 -4.00 -0.15
CA ASN A 158 -6.62 -5.06 0.84
C ASN A 158 -6.38 -6.42 0.19
N TRP A 159 -5.59 -6.48 -0.87
CA TRP A 159 -5.30 -7.68 -1.65
C TRP A 159 -4.61 -8.80 -0.86
N ARG A 160 -4.03 -8.49 0.29
CA ARG A 160 -3.44 -9.45 1.23
C ARG A 160 -4.45 -10.00 2.24
N HIS A 161 -5.69 -9.50 2.22
CA HIS A 161 -6.74 -9.88 3.15
C HIS A 161 -6.35 -9.65 4.63
N GLY A 162 -5.66 -8.53 4.90
CA GLY A 162 -5.37 -8.09 6.27
C GLY A 162 -6.66 -7.92 7.06
N LEU A 163 -6.67 -8.37 8.31
CA LEU A 163 -7.85 -8.34 9.15
C LEU A 163 -7.98 -7.02 9.91
N SER A 164 -9.20 -6.50 9.99
CA SER A 164 -9.53 -5.33 10.80
C SER A 164 -10.54 -5.69 11.87
N TYR A 165 -10.39 -5.13 13.08
CA TYR A 165 -11.39 -5.25 14.13
C TYR A 165 -12.57 -4.32 13.83
N ASN A 166 -13.77 -4.86 13.89
CA ASN A 166 -15.00 -4.13 13.64
C ASN A 166 -15.58 -3.62 14.96
N LEU A 167 -15.69 -2.32 15.11
CA LEU A 167 -16.23 -1.66 16.29
C LEU A 167 -17.48 -0.84 15.93
N PRO A 168 -18.42 -0.64 16.87
CA PRO A 168 -19.41 0.43 16.71
C PRO A 168 -18.73 1.78 16.47
N ILE A 169 -19.37 2.65 15.68
CA ILE A 169 -18.73 3.93 15.29
C ILE A 169 -18.40 4.80 16.50
N ASP A 170 -19.24 4.84 17.51
CA ASP A 170 -19.00 5.63 18.71
C ASP A 170 -17.76 5.14 19.47
N GLU A 171 -17.59 3.82 19.60
CA GLU A 171 -16.42 3.23 20.24
C GLU A 171 -15.14 3.45 19.41
N LEU A 172 -15.25 3.38 18.08
CA LEU A 172 -14.13 3.69 17.19
C LEU A 172 -13.67 5.15 17.38
N MET A 173 -14.61 6.09 17.52
CA MET A 173 -14.29 7.49 17.80
C MET A 173 -13.67 7.67 19.18
N GLU A 174 -14.13 6.96 20.21
CA GLU A 174 -13.48 6.97 21.53
C GLU A 174 -12.03 6.46 21.47
N VAL A 175 -11.75 5.44 20.65
CA VAL A 175 -10.38 4.96 20.44
C VAL A 175 -9.53 6.04 19.76
N PHE A 176 -10.08 6.75 18.77
CA PHE A 176 -9.38 7.87 18.10
C PHE A 176 -9.02 8.97 19.10
N ASP A 177 -9.98 9.42 19.89
CA ASP A 177 -9.76 10.46 20.89
C ASP A 177 -8.72 10.04 21.93
N ASN A 178 -8.80 8.80 22.42
CA ASN A 178 -7.83 8.27 23.37
C ASN A 178 -6.44 8.16 22.77
N ALA A 179 -6.30 7.69 21.55
CA ALA A 179 -5.01 7.58 20.87
C ALA A 179 -4.34 8.95 20.72
N ILE A 180 -5.07 9.95 20.22
CA ILE A 180 -4.54 11.31 20.02
C ILE A 180 -4.19 11.95 21.36
N ASN A 181 -5.05 11.83 22.37
CA ASN A 181 -4.82 12.42 23.69
C ASN A 181 -3.65 11.78 24.44
N THR A 182 -3.29 10.54 24.12
CA THR A 182 -2.13 9.83 24.68
C THR A 182 -0.86 9.95 23.84
N GLY A 183 -0.89 10.74 22.76
CA GLY A 183 0.28 11.08 21.94
C GLY A 183 0.55 10.13 20.78
N TYR A 184 -0.40 9.26 20.43
CA TYR A 184 -0.31 8.45 19.23
C TYR A 184 -0.83 9.18 18.00
N THR A 185 -0.36 8.79 16.83
CA THR A 185 -0.89 9.21 15.54
C THR A 185 -1.72 8.11 14.91
N ILE A 186 -2.65 8.49 14.05
CA ILE A 186 -3.55 7.55 13.38
C ILE A 186 -3.31 7.64 11.87
N ALA A 187 -3.05 6.49 11.24
CA ALA A 187 -3.10 6.38 9.79
C ALA A 187 -4.55 6.09 9.39
N TRP A 188 -5.16 6.99 8.65
CA TRP A 188 -6.56 6.93 8.29
C TRP A 188 -6.74 6.88 6.76
N GLY A 189 -7.57 5.98 6.29
CA GLY A 189 -8.01 5.90 4.91
C GLY A 189 -9.53 6.04 4.84
N SER A 190 -10.03 6.88 3.94
CA SER A 190 -11.45 7.05 3.70
C SER A 190 -11.72 7.34 2.23
N ASP A 191 -12.93 7.10 1.79
CA ASP A 191 -13.42 7.60 0.52
C ASP A 191 -13.60 9.12 0.60
N VAL A 192 -13.01 9.82 -0.35
CA VAL A 192 -13.10 11.28 -0.50
C VAL A 192 -13.88 11.68 -1.75
N SER A 193 -14.48 10.73 -2.44
CA SER A 193 -15.26 10.98 -3.67
C SER A 193 -16.68 11.44 -3.38
N GLU A 194 -17.15 11.30 -2.14
CA GLU A 194 -18.49 11.74 -1.74
C GLU A 194 -18.65 13.25 -1.81
N SER A 195 -19.88 13.68 -2.14
CA SER A 195 -20.23 15.11 -2.25
C SER A 195 -20.04 15.91 -0.96
N GLY A 196 -20.01 15.24 0.19
CA GLY A 196 -19.72 15.84 1.50
C GLY A 196 -18.26 16.25 1.71
N PHE A 197 -17.32 15.72 0.93
CA PHE A 197 -15.93 16.15 0.92
C PHE A 197 -15.75 17.37 0.04
N THR A 198 -15.66 18.54 0.64
CA THR A 198 -15.52 19.80 -0.12
C THR A 198 -14.06 20.15 -0.34
N ARG A 199 -13.79 20.92 -1.41
CA ARG A 199 -12.43 21.41 -1.71
C ARG A 199 -11.91 22.42 -0.67
N ASP A 200 -12.82 22.93 0.15
CA ASP A 200 -12.49 23.89 1.23
C ASP A 200 -11.99 23.20 2.51
N GLY A 201 -11.76 21.90 2.46
CA GLY A 201 -11.24 21.13 3.60
C GLY A 201 -12.28 20.79 4.66
N VAL A 202 -13.56 20.86 4.32
CA VAL A 202 -14.68 20.51 5.20
C VAL A 202 -15.33 19.23 4.70
N ALA A 203 -15.51 18.25 5.61
CA ALA A 203 -16.32 17.08 5.38
C ALA A 203 -17.66 17.22 6.11
N VAL A 204 -18.76 17.10 5.38
CA VAL A 204 -20.12 17.20 5.92
C VAL A 204 -20.83 15.88 5.69
N MET A 205 -21.42 15.33 6.75
CA MET A 205 -22.27 14.15 6.59
C MET A 205 -23.47 14.49 5.70
N PRO A 206 -23.75 13.69 4.66
CA PRO A 206 -24.95 13.89 3.86
C PRO A 206 -26.21 13.61 4.69
N ASP A 207 -27.31 14.33 4.38
CA ASP A 207 -28.60 14.05 5.00
C ASP A 207 -29.02 12.61 4.72
N ASN A 208 -29.50 11.89 5.74
CA ASN A 208 -29.94 10.49 5.63
C ASN A 208 -30.98 10.26 4.51
N GLU A 209 -31.81 11.26 4.19
CA GLU A 209 -32.74 11.19 3.08
C GLU A 209 -32.04 11.16 1.71
N LYS A 210 -30.93 11.87 1.57
CA LYS A 210 -30.14 11.88 0.32
C LYS A 210 -29.29 10.62 0.13
N VAL A 211 -28.83 10.02 1.21
CA VAL A 211 -28.08 8.75 1.15
C VAL A 211 -28.91 7.61 0.58
N GLN A 212 -30.23 7.62 0.81
CA GLN A 212 -31.13 6.60 0.26
C GLN A 212 -31.37 6.74 -1.25
N GLU A 213 -31.09 7.92 -1.82
CA GLU A 213 -31.22 8.17 -3.27
C GLU A 213 -29.92 7.85 -4.03
N LEU A 214 -28.82 7.60 -3.34
CA LEU A 214 -27.55 7.25 -3.97
C LEU A 214 -27.63 5.86 -4.59
N SER A 215 -27.10 5.70 -5.78
CA SER A 215 -26.99 4.39 -6.43
C SER A 215 -25.98 3.52 -5.68
N GLY A 216 -26.06 2.21 -5.85
CA GLY A 216 -25.09 1.29 -5.22
C GLY A 216 -23.63 1.56 -5.63
N SER A 217 -23.39 2.26 -6.74
CA SER A 217 -22.06 2.71 -7.18
C SER A 217 -21.55 3.92 -6.40
N ASP A 218 -22.46 4.67 -5.78
CA ASP A 218 -22.10 5.87 -4.99
C ASP A 218 -21.86 5.54 -3.51
N MET A 219 -22.10 4.27 -3.13
CA MET A 219 -21.92 3.76 -1.77
C MET A 219 -20.79 2.73 -1.63
N ALA A 220 -20.03 2.52 -2.71
CA ALA A 220 -18.94 1.53 -2.77
C ALA A 220 -17.56 2.17 -2.53
#